data_12b423fac65865e8def37a239c7570ba
#
_entry.id   12b423fac65865e8def37a239c7570ba
#
_cell.length_a   1.000
_cell.length_b   1.000
_cell.length_c   1.000
_cell.angle_alpha   90.00
_cell.angle_beta   90.00
_cell.angle_gamma   90.00
#
_symmetry.space_group_name_H-M   'P 1'
#
loop_
_entity.id
_entity.type
_entity.pdbx_description
1 polymer ?
#
loop_
_entity_poly.entity_id
_entity_poly.type
_entity_poly.pdbx_seq_one_letter_code
_entity_poly.pdbx_strand_id
1 'polypeptide(L)'
;MNPSVSIIVPVYNAEATLRRCVESVLNQEYADFELLLADDGSRDGSAALCDQFAAEDSRVRVFHKENAGVSDTRNYCLDRARGRWLQFLDADDYITPNATKLLVRSGEENACDLVVADFYRVVGKRVSVKGDIDETQVLSREEYAAHMMENPADFYYGVLWNKLYRRDLVERFRLRMDPDISWCEDFMFNLEYIRRAETFFALQVPVYYYVKTKGSLCTQGLSISKTIQMKLTVFEYYNQFYKSVLDEEEYEKSRLKIYRFLIDAAEDGAVPPAAVRLGNERVLASQNALRGQGLLFDLYRERKLLDYCLEPVAQKNGLSLAEARFLLHLRQFGAGTRRELADFTDLSRGALSILLNRLSAKGLLSAAEVRNPEGGDKILQITFLPAAETVLAHLEEAWRDVAAARLNGLSPAERETCQTLSGKIQENIRNVLQ
;
A
#
# COMPACT_ATOMS: atom_id res chain seq x y z
N MET A 1 18.93 -14.63 20.08
CA MET A 1 19.20 -13.89 18.82
C MET A 1 18.34 -12.64 18.84
N ASN A 2 18.78 -11.56 18.19
CA ASN A 2 17.91 -10.39 18.02
C ASN A 2 16.86 -10.71 16.94
N PRO A 3 15.61 -10.22 17.07
CA PRO A 3 14.59 -10.41 16.05
C PRO A 3 14.96 -9.66 14.76
N SER A 4 14.41 -10.08 13.63
CA SER A 4 14.60 -9.35 12.37
C SER A 4 13.85 -8.02 12.34
N VAL A 5 12.67 -7.95 12.95
CA VAL A 5 11.82 -6.76 12.96
C VAL A 5 11.44 -6.34 14.37
N SER A 6 11.52 -5.04 14.67
CA SER A 6 10.85 -4.44 15.82
C SER A 6 9.59 -3.71 15.31
N ILE A 7 8.42 -4.19 15.70
CA ILE A 7 7.13 -3.55 15.42
C ILE A 7 6.80 -2.66 16.61
N ILE A 8 6.60 -1.36 16.36
CA ILE A 8 6.42 -0.33 17.38
C ILE A 8 4.98 0.15 17.37
N VAL A 9 4.30 0.03 18.51
CA VAL A 9 2.91 0.47 18.69
C VAL A 9 2.83 1.39 19.91
N PRO A 10 2.72 2.71 19.72
CA PRO A 10 2.38 3.62 20.80
C PRO A 10 0.92 3.44 21.18
N VAL A 11 0.63 3.37 22.48
CA VAL A 11 -0.71 3.11 23.01
C VAL A 11 -1.13 4.25 23.94
N TYR A 12 -2.28 4.87 23.67
CA TYR A 12 -2.90 5.84 24.56
C TYR A 12 -4.42 5.82 24.40
N ASN A 13 -5.14 5.39 25.43
CA ASN A 13 -6.60 5.28 25.46
C ASN A 13 -7.17 4.56 24.20
N ALA A 14 -6.64 3.39 23.90
CA ALA A 14 -6.94 2.59 22.71
C ALA A 14 -7.68 1.27 23.01
N GLU A 15 -8.30 1.12 24.19
CA GLU A 15 -8.95 -0.12 24.65
C GLU A 15 -9.88 -0.74 23.60
N ALA A 16 -10.63 0.09 22.88
CA ALA A 16 -11.60 -0.37 21.89
C ALA A 16 -10.97 -0.97 20.60
N THR A 17 -9.72 -0.64 20.30
CA THR A 17 -9.07 -0.96 19.02
C THR A 17 -7.80 -1.81 19.18
N LEU A 18 -7.12 -1.68 20.29
CA LEU A 18 -5.83 -2.28 20.58
C LEU A 18 -5.81 -3.81 20.37
N ARG A 19 -6.88 -4.51 20.76
CA ARG A 19 -6.98 -5.97 20.55
C ARG A 19 -6.84 -6.33 19.08
N ARG A 20 -7.60 -5.69 18.20
CA ARG A 20 -7.54 -5.91 16.75
C ARG A 20 -6.14 -5.59 16.21
N CYS A 21 -5.54 -4.49 16.64
CA CYS A 21 -4.20 -4.08 16.27
C CYS A 21 -3.19 -5.18 16.61
N VAL A 22 -3.10 -5.56 17.87
CA VAL A 22 -2.13 -6.54 18.38
C VAL A 22 -2.36 -7.93 17.76
N GLU A 23 -3.59 -8.41 17.67
CA GLU A 23 -3.91 -9.68 17.03
C GLU A 23 -3.49 -9.70 15.57
N SER A 24 -3.59 -8.58 14.83
CA SER A 24 -3.11 -8.50 13.45
C SER A 24 -1.59 -8.66 13.33
N VAL A 25 -0.84 -8.26 14.35
CA VAL A 25 0.62 -8.45 14.45
C VAL A 25 0.97 -9.87 14.87
N LEU A 26 0.32 -10.40 15.90
CA LEU A 26 0.63 -11.74 16.41
C LEU A 26 0.31 -12.86 15.41
N ASN A 27 -0.66 -12.61 14.51
CA ASN A 27 -1.06 -13.51 13.42
C ASN A 27 -0.30 -13.29 12.11
N GLN A 28 0.82 -12.55 12.12
CA GLN A 28 1.65 -12.39 10.93
C GLN A 28 2.26 -13.72 10.46
N GLU A 29 2.29 -13.94 9.15
CA GLU A 29 3.00 -15.09 8.52
C GLU A 29 4.51 -15.04 8.75
N TYR A 30 5.06 -13.89 9.13
CA TYR A 30 6.46 -13.69 9.47
C TYR A 30 6.63 -13.73 10.99
N ALA A 31 7.30 -14.74 11.52
CA ALA A 31 7.36 -15.01 12.95
C ALA A 31 8.54 -14.33 13.69
N ASP A 32 9.59 -13.91 12.96
CA ASP A 32 10.83 -13.37 13.56
C ASP A 32 10.73 -11.86 13.80
N PHE A 33 9.88 -11.48 14.75
CA PHE A 33 9.71 -10.11 15.20
C PHE A 33 9.61 -9.99 16.72
N GLU A 34 9.83 -8.80 17.25
CA GLU A 34 9.36 -8.36 18.56
C GLU A 34 8.29 -7.28 18.39
N LEU A 35 7.29 -7.29 19.26
CA LEU A 35 6.26 -6.26 19.33
C LEU A 35 6.49 -5.40 20.57
N LEU A 36 6.71 -4.10 20.37
CA LEU A 36 6.92 -3.13 21.44
C LEU A 36 5.63 -2.33 21.63
N LEU A 37 4.91 -2.62 22.71
CA LEU A 37 3.73 -1.88 23.14
C LEU A 37 4.17 -0.85 24.20
N ALA A 38 4.08 0.44 23.89
CA ALA A 38 4.39 1.49 24.85
C ALA A 38 3.12 2.25 25.22
N ASP A 39 2.63 1.98 26.43
CA ASP A 39 1.50 2.69 27.01
C ASP A 39 1.95 4.05 27.55
N ASP A 40 1.44 5.10 26.94
CA ASP A 40 1.71 6.50 27.26
C ASP A 40 0.78 7.04 28.35
N GLY A 41 0.62 6.28 29.42
CA GLY A 41 -0.19 6.67 30.58
C GLY A 41 -1.70 6.65 30.31
N SER A 42 -2.20 5.59 29.67
CA SER A 42 -3.63 5.40 29.42
C SER A 42 -4.46 5.41 30.69
N ARG A 43 -5.70 5.90 30.57
CA ARG A 43 -6.67 5.98 31.67
C ARG A 43 -7.84 5.00 31.51
N ASP A 44 -7.85 4.24 30.43
CA ASP A 44 -8.82 3.18 30.13
C ASP A 44 -8.18 1.79 30.35
N GLY A 45 -8.79 0.72 29.84
CA GLY A 45 -8.28 -0.65 29.95
C GLY A 45 -7.05 -0.98 29.09
N SER A 46 -6.47 -0.02 28.35
CA SER A 46 -5.35 -0.26 27.42
C SER A 46 -4.13 -0.85 28.10
N ALA A 47 -3.72 -0.31 29.25
CA ALA A 47 -2.54 -0.80 30.00
C ALA A 47 -2.69 -2.27 30.39
N ALA A 48 -3.84 -2.64 30.97
CA ALA A 48 -4.13 -4.02 31.36
C ALA A 48 -4.17 -4.97 30.16
N LEU A 49 -4.68 -4.49 29.01
CA LEU A 49 -4.71 -5.27 27.78
C LEU A 49 -3.28 -5.49 27.20
N CYS A 50 -2.40 -4.50 27.31
CA CYS A 50 -0.98 -4.67 26.96
C CYS A 50 -0.32 -5.78 27.81
N ASP A 51 -0.51 -5.74 29.13
CA ASP A 51 0.04 -6.73 30.04
C ASP A 51 -0.49 -8.14 29.77
N GLN A 52 -1.77 -8.27 29.42
CA GLN A 52 -2.36 -9.53 28.99
C GLN A 52 -1.62 -10.10 27.78
N PHE A 53 -1.40 -9.33 26.74
CA PHE A 53 -0.69 -9.79 25.55
C PHE A 53 0.76 -10.16 25.84
N ALA A 54 1.45 -9.44 26.71
CA ALA A 54 2.81 -9.81 27.13
C ALA A 54 2.88 -11.12 27.93
N ALA A 55 1.82 -11.44 28.67
CA ALA A 55 1.71 -12.71 29.37
C ALA A 55 1.39 -13.89 28.43
N GLU A 56 0.68 -13.63 27.33
CA GLU A 56 0.25 -14.65 26.35
C GLU A 56 1.30 -14.95 25.28
N ASP A 57 2.14 -13.96 24.87
CA ASP A 57 3.12 -14.13 23.80
C ASP A 57 4.47 -13.49 24.16
N SER A 58 5.51 -14.30 24.21
CA SER A 58 6.88 -13.88 24.58
C SER A 58 7.54 -12.90 23.60
N ARG A 59 6.99 -12.72 22.40
CA ARG A 59 7.45 -11.72 21.43
C ARG A 59 6.99 -10.31 21.80
N VAL A 60 6.00 -10.19 22.69
CA VAL A 60 5.44 -8.91 23.15
C VAL A 60 6.25 -8.37 24.32
N ARG A 61 6.65 -7.11 24.21
CA ARG A 61 7.35 -6.37 25.27
C ARG A 61 6.54 -5.10 25.55
N VAL A 62 6.11 -4.96 26.80
CA VAL A 62 5.29 -3.84 27.26
C VAL A 62 6.11 -2.85 28.06
N PHE A 63 5.82 -1.59 27.89
CA PHE A 63 6.41 -0.50 28.65
C PHE A 63 5.29 0.48 29.04
N HIS A 64 5.23 0.80 30.32
CA HIS A 64 4.34 1.84 30.84
C HIS A 64 5.15 3.08 31.18
N LYS A 65 4.67 4.24 30.77
CA LYS A 65 5.30 5.53 31.04
C LYS A 65 4.28 6.62 31.36
N GLU A 66 4.72 7.70 31.96
CA GLU A 66 3.89 8.89 32.08
C GLU A 66 3.61 9.47 30.69
N ASN A 67 2.41 10.04 30.51
CA ASN A 67 2.01 10.62 29.23
C ASN A 67 2.93 11.79 28.85
N ALA A 68 3.60 11.62 27.71
CA ALA A 68 4.49 12.63 27.12
C ALA A 68 4.27 12.79 25.59
N GLY A 69 3.22 12.16 25.06
CA GLY A 69 2.86 12.26 23.64
C GLY A 69 3.47 11.19 22.76
N VAL A 70 2.93 11.09 21.54
CA VAL A 70 3.23 10.02 20.59
C VAL A 70 4.69 10.01 20.12
N SER A 71 5.29 11.20 19.90
CA SER A 71 6.70 11.35 19.50
C SER A 71 7.64 10.78 20.55
N ASP A 72 7.44 11.16 21.82
CA ASP A 72 8.25 10.66 22.94
C ASP A 72 8.07 9.14 23.09
N THR A 73 6.85 8.66 22.96
CA THR A 73 6.52 7.24 23.09
C THR A 73 7.15 6.40 21.97
N ARG A 74 7.13 6.88 20.72
CA ARG A 74 7.83 6.23 19.62
C ARG A 74 9.35 6.26 19.82
N ASN A 75 9.92 7.37 20.26
CA ASN A 75 11.35 7.50 20.60
C ASN A 75 11.75 6.51 21.71
N TYR A 76 10.91 6.39 22.74
CA TYR A 76 11.12 5.43 23.83
C TYR A 76 11.21 3.98 23.32
N CYS A 77 10.38 3.62 22.34
CA CYS A 77 10.45 2.32 21.68
C CYS A 77 11.68 2.18 20.77
N LEU A 78 12.04 3.23 20.01
CA LEU A 78 13.24 3.23 19.18
C LEU A 78 14.49 2.92 19.98
N ASP A 79 14.66 3.52 21.17
CA ASP A 79 15.79 3.26 22.07
C ASP A 79 15.87 1.82 22.58
N ARG A 80 14.77 1.04 22.48
CA ARG A 80 14.62 -0.33 22.97
C ARG A 80 14.47 -1.39 21.88
N ALA A 81 14.35 -0.94 20.64
CA ALA A 81 14.23 -1.81 19.48
C ALA A 81 15.51 -2.59 19.23
N ARG A 82 15.39 -3.87 18.91
CA ARG A 82 16.51 -4.80 18.67
C ARG A 82 16.55 -5.33 17.24
N GLY A 83 15.44 -5.19 16.52
CA GLY A 83 15.29 -5.67 15.15
C GLY A 83 16.23 -4.96 14.19
N ARG A 84 16.59 -5.63 13.11
CA ARG A 84 17.30 -5.03 11.97
C ARG A 84 16.42 -4.00 11.27
N TRP A 85 15.12 -4.28 11.23
CA TRP A 85 14.09 -3.46 10.62
C TRP A 85 13.17 -2.86 11.69
N LEU A 86 12.64 -1.68 11.38
CA LEU A 86 11.61 -1.01 12.18
C LEU A 86 10.33 -0.92 11.36
N GLN A 87 9.22 -1.30 11.96
CA GLN A 87 7.86 -1.14 11.43
C GLN A 87 7.02 -0.41 12.47
N PHE A 88 6.31 0.63 12.05
CA PHE A 88 5.40 1.37 12.94
C PHE A 88 3.96 0.96 12.67
N LEU A 89 3.14 0.97 13.70
CA LEU A 89 1.71 0.66 13.61
C LEU A 89 0.97 1.48 14.68
N ASP A 90 -0.11 2.14 14.29
CA ASP A 90 -0.95 2.89 15.23
C ASP A 90 -1.98 1.97 15.90
N ALA A 91 -2.29 2.20 17.18
CA ALA A 91 -3.11 1.31 18.00
C ALA A 91 -4.59 1.22 17.56
N ASP A 92 -5.04 2.12 16.69
CA ASP A 92 -6.40 2.11 16.12
C ASP A 92 -6.48 1.45 14.72
N ASP A 93 -5.34 1.01 14.17
CA ASP A 93 -5.22 0.42 12.85
C ASP A 93 -4.89 -1.10 12.91
N TYR A 94 -4.69 -1.74 11.78
CA TYR A 94 -4.28 -3.15 11.68
C TYR A 94 -3.60 -3.44 10.33
N ILE A 95 -2.87 -4.56 10.27
CA ILE A 95 -2.11 -4.96 9.09
C ILE A 95 -2.62 -6.27 8.49
N THR A 96 -2.33 -6.50 7.21
CA THR A 96 -2.66 -7.76 6.54
C THR A 96 -1.81 -8.91 7.05
N PRO A 97 -2.25 -10.18 6.98
CA PRO A 97 -1.51 -11.32 7.55
C PRO A 97 -0.09 -11.50 6.99
N ASN A 98 0.18 -11.03 5.79
CA ASN A 98 1.47 -11.13 5.11
C ASN A 98 2.26 -9.81 5.06
N ALA A 99 1.79 -8.76 5.74
CA ALA A 99 2.38 -7.42 5.68
C ALA A 99 3.88 -7.40 6.00
N THR A 100 4.25 -7.86 7.19
CA THR A 100 5.65 -7.87 7.63
C THR A 100 6.53 -8.73 6.72
N LYS A 101 6.02 -9.89 6.29
CA LYS A 101 6.72 -10.79 5.37
C LYS A 101 7.04 -10.12 4.03
N LEU A 102 6.06 -9.44 3.44
CA LEU A 102 6.23 -8.76 2.15
C LEU A 102 7.19 -7.58 2.27
N LEU A 103 7.06 -6.78 3.33
CA LEU A 103 7.95 -5.65 3.58
C LEU A 103 9.40 -6.10 3.78
N VAL A 104 9.65 -7.09 4.64
CA VAL A 104 11.01 -7.61 4.91
C VAL A 104 11.60 -8.24 3.65
N ARG A 105 10.83 -9.07 2.97
CA ARG A 105 11.26 -9.69 1.71
C ARG A 105 11.66 -8.62 0.68
N SER A 106 10.83 -7.59 0.49
CA SER A 106 11.15 -6.50 -0.43
C SER A 106 12.42 -5.76 -0.03
N GLY A 107 12.62 -5.50 1.27
CA GLY A 107 13.82 -4.86 1.79
C GLY A 107 15.10 -5.67 1.60
N GLU A 108 15.01 -6.99 1.76
CA GLU A 108 16.15 -7.90 1.67
C GLU A 108 16.50 -8.25 0.21
N GLU A 109 15.51 -8.60 -0.61
CA GLU A 109 15.74 -8.95 -2.03
C GLU A 109 16.27 -7.77 -2.84
N ASN A 110 15.88 -6.53 -2.49
CA ASN A 110 16.31 -5.33 -3.18
C ASN A 110 17.46 -4.59 -2.46
N ALA A 111 17.93 -5.10 -1.34
CA ALA A 111 18.98 -4.51 -0.50
C ALA A 111 18.75 -3.00 -0.24
N CYS A 112 17.49 -2.59 -0.03
CA CYS A 112 17.13 -1.17 0.11
C CYS A 112 17.10 -0.70 1.57
N ASP A 113 17.19 0.61 1.73
CA ASP A 113 17.18 1.26 3.04
C ASP A 113 15.76 1.53 3.55
N LEU A 114 14.83 1.77 2.63
CA LEU A 114 13.44 2.01 2.92
C LEU A 114 12.55 1.23 1.95
N VAL A 115 11.54 0.53 2.49
CA VAL A 115 10.41 0.03 1.70
C VAL A 115 9.19 0.88 2.04
N VAL A 116 8.49 1.36 1.03
CA VAL A 116 7.17 2.00 1.18
C VAL A 116 6.12 1.13 0.52
N ALA A 117 4.97 0.95 1.14
CA ALA A 117 3.90 0.10 0.62
C ALA A 117 2.60 0.88 0.40
N ASP A 118 1.75 0.35 -0.47
CA ASP A 118 0.37 0.79 -0.58
C ASP A 118 -0.41 0.45 0.69
N PHE A 119 -1.56 1.09 0.87
CA PHE A 119 -2.41 0.84 2.03
C PHE A 119 -3.90 0.94 1.71
N TYR A 120 -4.71 0.32 2.57
CA TYR A 120 -6.15 0.50 2.58
C TYR A 120 -6.53 1.66 3.48
N ARG A 121 -7.45 2.49 3.03
CA ARG A 121 -8.15 3.47 3.87
C ARG A 121 -9.57 3.02 4.12
N VAL A 122 -9.93 2.92 5.39
CA VAL A 122 -11.25 2.46 5.85
C VAL A 122 -12.02 3.63 6.47
N VAL A 123 -13.17 3.98 5.88
CA VAL A 123 -14.06 5.03 6.39
C VAL A 123 -15.47 4.44 6.52
N GLY A 124 -15.83 4.02 7.70
CA GLY A 124 -17.07 3.27 7.93
C GLY A 124 -17.08 1.97 7.14
N LYS A 125 -17.98 1.83 6.17
CA LYS A 125 -18.06 0.65 5.27
C LYS A 125 -17.30 0.83 3.95
N ARG A 126 -16.70 1.98 3.72
CA ARG A 126 -15.94 2.25 2.50
C ARG A 126 -14.49 1.87 2.70
N VAL A 127 -13.96 1.07 1.78
CA VAL A 127 -12.54 0.75 1.69
C VAL A 127 -12.00 1.27 0.37
N SER A 128 -10.89 1.97 0.40
CA SER A 128 -10.16 2.44 -0.79
C SER A 128 -8.69 2.07 -0.66
N VAL A 129 -8.01 1.92 -1.78
CA VAL A 129 -6.57 1.67 -1.85
C VAL A 129 -5.87 2.97 -2.21
N LYS A 130 -4.79 3.27 -1.51
CA LYS A 130 -3.89 4.37 -1.80
C LYS A 130 -2.50 3.81 -2.09
N GLY A 131 -1.98 4.17 -3.23
CA GLY A 131 -0.60 4.02 -3.67
C GLY A 131 -0.23 5.23 -4.50
N ASP A 132 1.05 5.41 -4.80
CA ASP A 132 1.52 6.54 -5.59
C ASP A 132 2.65 6.15 -6.56
N ILE A 133 3.62 5.37 -6.15
CA ILE A 133 4.79 4.98 -6.97
C ILE A 133 4.48 3.70 -7.74
N ASP A 134 4.58 3.77 -9.07
CA ASP A 134 4.32 2.63 -9.98
C ASP A 134 5.61 1.93 -10.47
N GLU A 135 6.80 2.40 -10.11
CA GLU A 135 8.07 1.78 -10.44
C GLU A 135 8.31 0.51 -9.63
N THR A 136 8.98 -0.46 -10.28
CA THR A 136 9.31 -1.76 -9.67
C THR A 136 10.80 -1.99 -9.46
N GLN A 137 11.60 -1.02 -9.84
CA GLN A 137 13.04 -1.02 -9.58
C GLN A 137 13.34 -0.35 -8.25
N VAL A 138 14.55 -0.56 -7.77
CA VAL A 138 15.10 0.22 -6.65
C VAL A 138 15.29 1.65 -7.13
N LEU A 139 14.79 2.60 -6.36
CA LEU A 139 14.91 4.02 -6.62
C LEU A 139 16.09 4.61 -5.84
N SER A 140 16.79 5.54 -6.44
CA SER A 140 17.71 6.43 -5.75
C SER A 140 16.94 7.42 -4.87
N ARG A 141 17.64 8.15 -4.02
CA ARG A 141 17.07 9.23 -3.20
C ARG A 141 16.44 10.32 -4.06
N GLU A 142 17.11 10.69 -5.12
CA GLU A 142 16.70 11.73 -6.06
C GLU A 142 15.41 11.31 -6.79
N GLU A 143 15.33 10.07 -7.26
CA GLU A 143 14.13 9.51 -7.89
C GLU A 143 12.95 9.44 -6.90
N TYR A 144 13.17 8.95 -5.68
CA TYR A 144 12.14 8.94 -4.65
C TYR A 144 11.67 10.36 -4.27
N ALA A 145 12.60 11.30 -4.15
CA ALA A 145 12.29 12.71 -3.89
C ALA A 145 11.52 13.36 -5.05
N ALA A 146 11.80 12.97 -6.30
CA ALA A 146 11.06 13.45 -7.47
C ALA A 146 9.59 13.02 -7.43
N HIS A 147 9.28 11.76 -7.07
CA HIS A 147 7.91 11.31 -6.84
C HIS A 147 7.20 12.11 -5.75
N MET A 148 7.86 12.31 -4.61
CA MET A 148 7.31 13.11 -3.52
C MET A 148 7.07 14.57 -3.94
N MET A 149 7.83 15.11 -4.87
CA MET A 149 7.67 16.47 -5.39
C MET A 149 6.45 16.63 -6.30
N GLU A 150 6.04 15.58 -7.01
CA GLU A 150 4.83 15.62 -7.85
C GLU A 150 3.55 15.72 -6.99
N ASN A 151 3.57 15.14 -5.79
CA ASN A 151 2.46 15.14 -4.82
C ASN A 151 2.94 15.60 -3.43
N PRO A 152 3.32 16.87 -3.25
CA PRO A 152 4.14 17.33 -2.12
C PRO A 152 3.49 17.21 -0.75
N ALA A 153 2.17 17.18 -0.66
CA ALA A 153 1.42 17.01 0.60
C ALA A 153 0.76 15.64 0.70
N ASP A 154 1.19 14.66 -0.12
CA ASP A 154 0.55 13.36 -0.15
C ASP A 154 0.84 12.55 1.12
N PHE A 155 -0.23 12.03 1.68
CA PHE A 155 -0.23 11.22 2.90
C PHE A 155 0.64 9.95 2.77
N TYR A 156 0.77 9.40 1.56
CA TYR A 156 1.60 8.22 1.27
C TYR A 156 3.07 8.41 1.68
N TYR A 157 3.62 9.60 1.49
CA TYR A 157 5.00 9.92 1.87
C TYR A 157 5.13 10.33 3.33
N GLY A 158 4.08 10.95 3.88
CA GLY A 158 4.12 11.57 5.20
C GLY A 158 4.07 10.61 6.37
N VAL A 159 3.32 9.51 6.27
CA VAL A 159 3.07 8.61 7.39
C VAL A 159 4.19 7.61 7.62
N LEU A 160 4.31 7.09 8.85
CA LEU A 160 5.33 6.10 9.22
C LEU A 160 4.89 4.67 8.91
N TRP A 161 3.64 4.36 9.11
CA TRP A 161 3.12 3.01 9.25
C TRP A 161 3.00 2.21 7.93
N ASN A 162 3.13 2.85 6.78
CA ASN A 162 3.19 2.16 5.48
C ASN A 162 4.64 1.86 5.03
N LYS A 163 5.60 1.94 5.96
CA LYS A 163 7.03 1.85 5.65
C LYS A 163 7.75 0.83 6.53
N LEU A 164 8.85 0.30 6.00
CA LEU A 164 9.83 -0.49 6.72
C LEU A 164 11.19 0.20 6.63
N TYR A 165 11.79 0.47 7.79
CA TYR A 165 13.02 1.26 7.91
C TYR A 165 14.20 0.39 8.37
N ARG A 166 15.37 0.62 7.83
CA ARG A 166 16.61 0.06 8.38
C ARG A 166 16.96 0.75 9.70
N ARG A 167 16.99 -0.03 10.80
CA ARG A 167 17.28 0.50 12.13
C ARG A 167 18.70 1.06 12.25
N ASP A 168 19.70 0.49 11.58
CA ASP A 168 21.08 0.96 11.63
C ASP A 168 21.24 2.41 11.15
N LEU A 169 20.44 2.87 10.18
CA LEU A 169 20.41 4.27 9.77
C LEU A 169 19.82 5.16 10.87
N VAL A 170 18.72 4.73 11.49
CA VAL A 170 18.10 5.47 12.61
C VAL A 170 19.08 5.65 13.77
N GLU A 171 19.80 4.58 14.13
CA GLU A 171 20.77 4.62 15.22
C GLU A 171 22.05 5.40 14.85
N ARG A 172 22.59 5.15 13.66
CA ARG A 172 23.83 5.80 13.19
C ARG A 172 23.70 7.32 13.15
N PHE A 173 22.53 7.82 12.73
CA PHE A 173 22.26 9.25 12.60
C PHE A 173 21.45 9.79 13.78
N ARG A 174 21.14 8.97 14.79
CA ARG A 174 20.36 9.34 15.98
C ARG A 174 19.02 10.01 15.60
N LEU A 175 18.34 9.46 14.61
CA LEU A 175 17.06 10.00 14.16
C LEU A 175 15.99 9.77 15.23
N ARG A 176 15.40 10.85 15.70
CA ARG A 176 14.31 10.84 16.69
C ARG A 176 13.26 11.86 16.29
N MET A 177 12.02 11.60 16.67
CA MET A 177 10.93 12.56 16.52
C MET A 177 11.08 13.67 17.53
N ASP A 178 10.77 14.90 17.14
CA ASP A 178 10.82 16.05 18.04
C ASP A 178 9.58 16.02 18.98
N PRO A 179 9.74 15.88 20.30
CA PRO A 179 8.62 15.84 21.23
C PRO A 179 7.83 17.15 21.32
N ASP A 180 8.43 18.28 20.96
CA ASP A 180 7.79 19.59 20.98
C ASP A 180 6.86 19.78 19.76
N ILE A 181 6.96 18.90 18.78
CA ILE A 181 6.12 18.88 17.58
C ILE A 181 5.04 17.83 17.76
N SER A 182 3.80 18.28 17.98
CA SER A 182 2.65 17.41 18.16
C SER A 182 1.89 17.09 16.87
N TRP A 183 2.45 17.44 15.70
CA TRP A 183 1.76 17.32 14.43
C TRP A 183 2.72 17.36 13.23
N CYS A 184 2.55 16.46 12.25
CA CYS A 184 3.50 16.18 11.17
C CYS A 184 4.90 15.72 11.64
N GLU A 185 5.04 15.27 12.88
CA GLU A 185 6.25 14.65 13.41
C GLU A 185 6.70 13.47 12.54
N ASP A 186 5.74 12.71 12.04
CA ASP A 186 5.93 11.59 11.11
C ASP A 186 6.61 12.04 9.83
N PHE A 187 6.09 13.10 9.20
CA PHE A 187 6.63 13.62 7.96
C PHE A 187 8.03 14.19 8.14
N MET A 188 8.29 14.91 9.22
CA MET A 188 9.63 15.43 9.52
C MET A 188 10.64 14.32 9.78
N PHE A 189 10.25 13.28 10.52
CA PHE A 189 11.08 12.08 10.69
C PHE A 189 11.38 11.41 9.34
N ASN A 190 10.37 11.28 8.46
CA ASN A 190 10.56 10.73 7.13
C ASN A 190 11.53 11.56 6.29
N LEU A 191 11.41 12.88 6.27
CA LEU A 191 12.35 13.75 5.54
C LEU A 191 13.79 13.57 6.01
N GLU A 192 14.01 13.52 7.33
CA GLU A 192 15.35 13.28 7.89
C GLU A 192 15.87 11.88 7.59
N TYR A 193 15.00 10.87 7.60
CA TYR A 193 15.37 9.49 7.23
C TYR A 193 15.74 9.40 5.74
N ILE A 194 14.88 9.90 4.85
CA ILE A 194 15.07 9.88 3.39
C ILE A 194 16.37 10.60 3.01
N ARG A 195 16.68 11.69 3.68
CA ARG A 195 17.95 12.44 3.48
C ARG A 195 19.20 11.60 3.79
N ARG A 196 19.10 10.54 4.60
CA ARG A 196 20.20 9.65 5.02
C ARG A 196 20.19 8.30 4.30
N ALA A 197 19.06 7.90 3.78
CA ALA A 197 18.90 6.69 2.99
C ALA A 197 19.37 6.92 1.54
N GLU A 198 19.79 5.86 0.87
CA GLU A 198 20.27 5.90 -0.50
C GLU A 198 19.37 5.14 -1.47
N THR A 199 18.70 4.09 -0.98
CA THR A 199 17.95 3.15 -1.80
C THR A 199 16.54 2.92 -1.26
N PHE A 200 15.55 2.97 -2.17
CA PHE A 200 14.13 2.91 -1.86
C PHE A 200 13.43 1.89 -2.75
N PHE A 201 12.43 1.23 -2.19
CA PHE A 201 11.60 0.30 -2.96
C PHE A 201 10.12 0.53 -2.68
N ALA A 202 9.31 0.63 -3.73
CA ALA A 202 7.86 0.77 -3.63
C ALA A 202 7.18 -0.59 -3.80
N LEU A 203 6.63 -1.12 -2.71
CA LEU A 203 5.81 -2.33 -2.69
C LEU A 203 4.37 -1.97 -3.06
N GLN A 204 3.96 -2.25 -4.28
CA GLN A 204 2.64 -1.92 -4.82
C GLN A 204 1.55 -2.90 -4.37
N VAL A 205 1.62 -3.30 -3.11
CA VAL A 205 0.66 -4.18 -2.44
C VAL A 205 0.18 -3.48 -1.18
N PRO A 206 -1.13 -3.30 -0.98
CA PRO A 206 -1.64 -2.68 0.24
C PRO A 206 -1.50 -3.66 1.40
N VAL A 207 -0.73 -3.24 2.42
CA VAL A 207 -0.38 -4.08 3.57
C VAL A 207 -0.98 -3.58 4.88
N TYR A 208 -1.51 -2.37 4.92
CA TYR A 208 -1.95 -1.67 6.11
C TYR A 208 -3.39 -1.19 5.96
N TYR A 209 -4.20 -1.27 7.03
CA TYR A 209 -5.55 -0.73 7.09
C TYR A 209 -5.58 0.51 7.97
N TYR A 210 -5.54 1.68 7.34
CA TYR A 210 -5.75 2.96 7.99
C TYR A 210 -7.24 3.18 8.24
N VAL A 211 -7.67 3.13 9.51
CA VAL A 211 -9.08 3.21 9.91
C VAL A 211 -9.41 4.60 10.43
N LYS A 212 -10.23 5.35 9.69
CA LYS A 212 -10.67 6.67 10.16
C LYS A 212 -11.67 6.52 11.30
N THR A 213 -11.21 6.78 12.52
CA THR A 213 -12.03 6.79 13.74
C THR A 213 -12.55 8.20 14.08
N LYS A 214 -13.71 8.27 14.74
CA LYS A 214 -14.20 9.54 15.29
C LYS A 214 -13.36 9.92 16.51
N GLY A 215 -12.81 11.13 16.53
CA GLY A 215 -11.98 11.60 17.66
C GLY A 215 -10.49 11.38 17.51
N SER A 216 -10.01 10.90 16.33
CA SER A 216 -8.58 10.87 15.99
C SER A 216 -7.94 12.24 16.25
N LEU A 217 -6.68 12.25 16.68
CA LEU A 217 -5.87 13.47 16.89
C LEU A 217 -5.93 14.43 15.71
N CYS A 218 -6.06 13.88 14.50
CA CYS A 218 -6.24 14.61 13.26
C CYS A 218 -7.52 15.47 13.18
N THR A 219 -8.47 15.30 14.08
CA THR A 219 -9.75 16.03 14.07
C THR A 219 -9.86 17.09 15.17
N GLN A 220 -8.86 17.24 16.04
CA GLN A 220 -8.85 18.25 17.10
C GLN A 220 -8.49 19.60 16.51
N GLY A 221 -9.45 20.55 16.58
CA GLY A 221 -9.33 21.89 15.99
C GLY A 221 -8.19 22.71 16.61
N LEU A 222 -7.18 22.98 15.83
CA LEU A 222 -6.15 23.97 16.16
C LEU A 222 -6.66 25.38 15.81
N SER A 223 -6.16 26.41 16.51
CA SER A 223 -6.43 27.80 16.12
C SER A 223 -5.80 28.08 14.73
N ILE A 224 -6.43 28.94 13.94
CA ILE A 224 -5.98 29.29 12.57
C ILE A 224 -4.49 29.74 12.58
N SER A 225 -4.07 30.54 13.55
CA SER A 225 -2.71 31.02 13.66
C SER A 225 -1.69 29.89 13.93
N LYS A 226 -2.02 28.94 14.79
CA LYS A 226 -1.20 27.76 15.05
C LYS A 226 -1.10 26.86 13.83
N THR A 227 -2.19 26.69 13.10
CA THR A 227 -2.21 25.91 11.86
C THR A 227 -1.30 26.52 10.78
N ILE A 228 -1.34 27.85 10.60
CA ILE A 228 -0.48 28.55 9.63
C ILE A 228 1.00 28.41 10.03
N GLN A 229 1.33 28.69 11.29
CA GLN A 229 2.71 28.60 11.76
C GLN A 229 3.27 27.19 11.57
N MET A 230 2.49 26.19 11.88
CA MET A 230 2.88 24.79 11.70
C MET A 230 3.10 24.41 10.22
N LYS A 231 2.21 24.82 9.31
CA LYS A 231 2.38 24.63 7.87
C LYS A 231 3.66 25.27 7.34
N LEU A 232 4.01 26.44 7.85
CA LEU A 232 5.26 27.11 7.52
C LEU A 232 6.47 26.32 8.05
N THR A 233 6.42 25.82 9.27
CA THR A 233 7.49 25.00 9.84
C THR A 233 7.70 23.73 9.02
N VAL A 234 6.63 23.00 8.70
CA VAL A 234 6.70 21.78 7.85
C VAL A 234 7.26 22.11 6.47
N PHE A 235 6.83 23.23 5.88
CA PHE A 235 7.39 23.68 4.61
C PHE A 235 8.88 24.01 4.68
N GLU A 236 9.37 24.61 5.77
CA GLU A 236 10.79 24.86 5.97
C GLU A 236 11.60 23.56 5.97
N TYR A 237 11.15 22.53 6.69
CA TYR A 237 11.75 21.19 6.65
C TYR A 237 11.75 20.59 5.24
N TYR A 238 10.63 20.65 4.54
CA TYR A 238 10.47 20.19 3.18
C TYR A 238 11.40 20.92 2.20
N ASN A 239 11.47 22.22 2.31
CA ASN A 239 12.35 23.05 1.48
C ASN A 239 13.84 22.79 1.76
N GLN A 240 14.23 22.64 3.04
CA GLN A 240 15.59 22.28 3.45
C GLN A 240 15.97 20.87 2.96
N PHE A 241 15.03 19.94 2.97
CA PHE A 241 15.22 18.61 2.42
C PHE A 241 15.64 18.70 0.95
N TYR A 242 14.89 19.40 0.09
CA TYR A 242 15.22 19.51 -1.34
C TYR A 242 16.52 20.27 -1.59
N LYS A 243 16.83 21.29 -0.82
CA LYS A 243 18.15 21.96 -0.87
C LYS A 243 19.32 21.03 -0.55
N SER A 244 19.08 19.95 0.18
CA SER A 244 20.12 18.99 0.54
C SER A 244 20.22 17.79 -0.38
N VAL A 245 19.18 17.51 -1.16
CA VAL A 245 19.06 16.34 -2.06
C VAL A 245 19.35 16.72 -3.51
N LEU A 246 18.92 17.90 -3.95
CA LEU A 246 19.15 18.39 -5.30
C LEU A 246 20.41 19.27 -5.35
N ASP A 247 21.06 19.28 -6.50
CA ASP A 247 22.08 20.32 -6.75
C ASP A 247 21.43 21.69 -6.95
N GLU A 248 22.22 22.77 -6.96
CA GLU A 248 21.73 24.14 -7.00
C GLU A 248 20.92 24.42 -8.28
N GLU A 249 21.34 23.87 -9.42
CA GLU A 249 20.65 24.06 -10.70
C GLU A 249 19.31 23.34 -10.75
N GLU A 250 19.27 22.09 -10.27
CA GLU A 250 18.04 21.28 -10.18
C GLU A 250 17.07 21.86 -9.16
N TYR A 251 17.57 22.35 -8.02
CA TYR A 251 16.73 23.00 -7.03
C TYR A 251 16.06 24.26 -7.59
N GLU A 252 16.80 25.14 -8.29
CA GLU A 252 16.21 26.36 -8.86
C GLU A 252 15.20 26.03 -9.97
N LYS A 253 15.43 25.00 -10.81
CA LYS A 253 14.46 24.51 -11.79
C LYS A 253 13.18 23.97 -11.12
N SER A 254 13.32 23.30 -9.99
CA SER A 254 12.22 22.64 -9.27
C SER A 254 11.54 23.54 -8.24
N ARG A 255 12.05 24.73 -7.99
CA ARG A 255 11.63 25.63 -6.90
C ARG A 255 10.13 25.91 -6.89
N LEU A 256 9.50 26.12 -8.04
CA LEU A 256 8.05 26.34 -8.11
C LEU A 256 7.24 25.08 -7.70
N LYS A 257 7.72 23.90 -8.04
CA LYS A 257 7.10 22.62 -7.60
C LYS A 257 7.23 22.43 -6.09
N ILE A 258 8.42 22.75 -5.53
CA ILE A 258 8.66 22.68 -4.08
C ILE A 258 7.73 23.65 -3.34
N TYR A 259 7.56 24.87 -3.84
CA TYR A 259 6.68 25.88 -3.25
C TYR A 259 5.18 25.56 -3.44
N ARG A 260 4.83 24.69 -4.36
CA ARG A 260 3.47 24.16 -4.51
C ARG A 260 2.96 23.48 -3.23
N PHE A 261 3.84 22.92 -2.43
CA PHE A 261 3.51 22.39 -1.10
C PHE A 261 2.66 23.37 -0.26
N LEU A 262 2.99 24.66 -0.28
CA LEU A 262 2.22 25.67 0.47
C LEU A 262 0.80 25.86 -0.06
N ILE A 263 0.61 25.72 -1.38
CA ILE A 263 -0.69 25.83 -2.04
C ILE A 263 -1.52 24.59 -1.71
N ASP A 264 -0.97 23.40 -1.93
CA ASP A 264 -1.65 22.15 -1.69
C ASP A 264 -2.01 22.00 -0.21
N ALA A 265 -1.09 22.37 0.69
CA ALA A 265 -1.36 22.42 2.13
C ALA A 265 -2.40 23.48 2.52
N ALA A 266 -2.63 24.53 1.73
CA ALA A 266 -3.64 25.54 1.99
C ALA A 266 -5.03 25.08 1.52
N GLU A 267 -5.12 24.37 0.40
CA GLU A 267 -6.40 23.89 -0.17
C GLU A 267 -7.02 22.78 0.68
N ASP A 268 -6.24 21.92 1.27
CA ASP A 268 -6.72 20.79 2.11
C ASP A 268 -7.24 21.22 3.51
N GLY A 269 -7.21 22.51 3.84
CA GLY A 269 -7.78 23.08 5.09
C GLY A 269 -7.14 22.61 6.38
N ALA A 270 -6.53 21.47 6.41
CA ALA A 270 -5.72 20.93 7.50
C ALA A 270 -4.84 19.80 6.94
N VAL A 271 -3.59 19.80 7.26
CA VAL A 271 -2.76 18.60 7.26
C VAL A 271 -2.83 18.04 8.69
N PRO A 272 -3.17 16.81 8.97
CA PRO A 272 -3.57 15.76 8.06
C PRO A 272 -4.98 15.99 7.52
N PRO A 273 -5.26 15.48 6.33
CA PRO A 273 -6.50 15.80 5.66
C PRO A 273 -7.70 15.31 6.47
N ALA A 274 -8.53 16.24 6.94
CA ALA A 274 -9.94 15.96 7.19
C ALA A 274 -10.64 15.52 5.89
N ALA A 275 -9.88 15.41 4.81
CA ALA A 275 -10.35 15.14 3.48
C ALA A 275 -11.20 13.87 3.41
N VAL A 276 -12.29 13.98 2.69
CA VAL A 276 -13.16 12.83 2.37
C VAL A 276 -12.38 11.79 1.54
N ARG A 277 -11.33 12.23 0.82
CA ARG A 277 -10.43 11.39 0.00
C ARG A 277 -8.98 11.81 0.20
N LEU A 278 -8.05 10.87 0.06
CA LEU A 278 -6.60 11.09 0.05
C LEU A 278 -6.10 11.08 -1.41
N GLY A 279 -6.28 12.17 -2.15
CA GLY A 279 -5.78 12.27 -3.52
C GLY A 279 -6.21 11.08 -4.41
N ASN A 280 -5.25 10.35 -4.98
CA ASN A 280 -5.46 9.26 -5.94
C ASN A 280 -6.04 7.94 -5.37
N GLU A 281 -6.88 8.00 -4.34
CA GLU A 281 -7.53 6.80 -3.79
C GLU A 281 -8.36 6.04 -4.83
N ARG A 282 -8.07 4.76 -4.99
CA ARG A 282 -8.90 3.83 -5.74
C ARG A 282 -10.01 3.26 -4.86
N VAL A 283 -11.23 3.68 -5.07
CA VAL A 283 -12.40 3.12 -4.37
C VAL A 283 -12.65 1.71 -4.87
N LEU A 284 -12.70 0.72 -3.95
CA LEU A 284 -12.95 -0.68 -4.31
C LEU A 284 -14.32 -0.86 -4.98
N ALA A 285 -15.36 -0.18 -4.46
CA ALA A 285 -16.67 -0.14 -5.14
C ALA A 285 -17.43 1.15 -4.83
N SER A 286 -17.97 1.79 -5.86
CA SER A 286 -18.87 2.94 -5.69
C SER A 286 -20.29 2.48 -5.39
N GLN A 287 -20.86 2.84 -4.23
CA GLN A 287 -22.22 2.47 -3.85
C GLN A 287 -23.28 2.98 -4.84
N ASN A 288 -23.07 4.16 -5.41
CA ASN A 288 -23.98 4.70 -6.44
C ASN A 288 -23.89 3.89 -7.73
N ALA A 289 -22.69 3.51 -8.15
CA ALA A 289 -22.50 2.67 -9.33
C ALA A 289 -23.00 1.24 -9.12
N LEU A 290 -22.94 0.70 -7.89
CA LEU A 290 -23.51 -0.62 -7.57
C LEU A 290 -25.04 -0.64 -7.67
N ARG A 291 -25.73 0.49 -7.47
CA ARG A 291 -27.20 0.63 -7.55
C ARG A 291 -27.70 1.04 -8.92
N GLY A 292 -26.83 1.49 -9.82
CA GLY A 292 -27.17 1.91 -11.16
C GLY A 292 -27.73 0.75 -12.01
N GLN A 293 -28.49 1.07 -13.05
CA GLN A 293 -29.07 0.10 -14.01
C GLN A 293 -28.50 0.31 -15.41
N GLY A 294 -28.44 -0.78 -16.18
CA GLY A 294 -27.97 -0.80 -17.56
C GLY A 294 -26.52 -1.31 -17.72
N LEU A 295 -26.17 -1.55 -18.97
CA LEU A 295 -24.95 -2.28 -19.36
C LEU A 295 -23.66 -1.72 -18.74
N LEU A 296 -23.49 -0.39 -18.69
CA LEU A 296 -22.28 0.21 -18.10
C LEU A 296 -22.12 -0.10 -16.62
N PHE A 297 -23.23 -0.14 -15.88
CA PHE A 297 -23.21 -0.49 -14.46
C PHE A 297 -23.05 -2.01 -14.27
N ASP A 298 -23.54 -2.83 -15.20
CA ASP A 298 -23.32 -4.27 -15.18
C ASP A 298 -21.84 -4.58 -15.39
N LEU A 299 -21.19 -4.00 -16.40
CA LEU A 299 -19.76 -4.13 -16.64
C LEU A 299 -18.92 -3.65 -15.45
N TYR A 300 -19.34 -2.55 -14.81
CA TYR A 300 -18.69 -2.06 -13.59
C TYR A 300 -18.78 -3.10 -12.45
N ARG A 301 -19.97 -3.65 -12.19
CA ARG A 301 -20.19 -4.66 -11.14
C ARG A 301 -19.39 -5.93 -11.39
N GLU A 302 -19.37 -6.42 -12.62
CA GLU A 302 -18.60 -7.59 -13.02
C GLU A 302 -17.11 -7.41 -12.77
N ARG A 303 -16.56 -6.26 -13.18
CA ARG A 303 -15.16 -5.93 -12.91
C ARG A 303 -14.88 -5.82 -11.41
N LYS A 304 -15.80 -5.23 -10.62
CA LYS A 304 -15.63 -5.10 -9.17
C LYS A 304 -15.75 -6.43 -8.43
N LEU A 305 -16.60 -7.33 -8.89
CA LEU A 305 -16.67 -8.68 -8.36
C LEU A 305 -15.37 -9.45 -8.62
N LEU A 306 -14.82 -9.33 -9.83
CA LEU A 306 -13.52 -9.91 -10.16
C LEU A 306 -12.42 -9.33 -9.25
N ASP A 307 -12.35 -8.01 -9.10
CA ASP A 307 -11.38 -7.34 -8.22
C ASP A 307 -11.50 -7.85 -6.77
N TYR A 308 -12.73 -7.98 -6.28
CA TYR A 308 -13.00 -8.44 -4.91
C TYR A 308 -12.50 -9.88 -4.67
N CYS A 309 -12.69 -10.77 -5.62
CA CYS A 309 -12.23 -12.16 -5.51
C CYS A 309 -10.69 -12.27 -5.70
N LEU A 310 -10.11 -11.43 -6.56
CA LEU A 310 -8.68 -11.48 -6.85
C LEU A 310 -7.80 -10.79 -5.79
N GLU A 311 -8.30 -9.75 -5.12
CA GLU A 311 -7.51 -8.94 -4.18
C GLU A 311 -6.84 -9.80 -3.08
N PRO A 312 -7.55 -10.72 -2.36
CA PRO A 312 -6.92 -11.55 -1.34
C PRO A 312 -5.83 -12.48 -1.91
N VAL A 313 -6.06 -13.00 -3.12
CA VAL A 313 -5.13 -13.91 -3.79
C VAL A 313 -3.89 -13.15 -4.27
N ALA A 314 -4.08 -11.98 -4.88
CA ALA A 314 -2.99 -11.10 -5.30
C ALA A 314 -2.10 -10.76 -4.10
N GLN A 315 -2.70 -10.31 -3.01
CA GLN A 315 -2.01 -9.96 -1.79
C GLN A 315 -1.20 -11.12 -1.20
N LYS A 316 -1.82 -12.30 -1.08
CA LYS A 316 -1.16 -13.52 -0.58
C LYS A 316 0.10 -13.88 -1.39
N ASN A 317 0.10 -13.58 -2.68
CA ASN A 317 1.19 -13.93 -3.59
C ASN A 317 2.15 -12.75 -3.88
N GLY A 318 2.03 -11.62 -3.16
CA GLY A 318 2.89 -10.44 -3.36
C GLY A 318 2.70 -9.76 -4.72
N LEU A 319 1.46 -9.80 -5.24
CA LEU A 319 1.08 -9.21 -6.52
C LEU A 319 0.20 -7.98 -6.31
N SER A 320 0.35 -7.00 -7.17
CA SER A 320 -0.68 -5.97 -7.33
C SER A 320 -1.93 -6.58 -7.99
N LEU A 321 -3.08 -5.95 -7.79
CA LEU A 321 -4.31 -6.41 -8.44
C LEU A 321 -4.21 -6.32 -9.98
N ALA A 322 -3.46 -5.36 -10.51
CA ALA A 322 -3.19 -5.24 -11.94
C ALA A 322 -2.39 -6.43 -12.47
N GLU A 323 -1.34 -6.86 -11.74
CA GLU A 323 -0.55 -8.04 -12.09
C GLU A 323 -1.39 -9.32 -12.02
N ALA A 324 -2.23 -9.47 -10.99
CA ALA A 324 -3.11 -10.64 -10.87
C ALA A 324 -4.12 -10.74 -12.03
N ARG A 325 -4.79 -9.62 -12.37
CA ARG A 325 -5.67 -9.57 -13.56
C ARG A 325 -4.92 -9.86 -14.85
N PHE A 326 -3.73 -9.29 -14.98
CA PHE A 326 -2.91 -9.50 -16.16
C PHE A 326 -2.46 -10.96 -16.33
N LEU A 327 -2.06 -11.64 -15.26
CA LEU A 327 -1.75 -13.08 -15.29
C LEU A 327 -2.94 -13.93 -15.76
N LEU A 328 -4.15 -13.60 -15.30
CA LEU A 328 -5.36 -14.26 -15.80
C LEU A 328 -5.58 -14.02 -17.30
N HIS A 329 -5.40 -12.79 -17.78
CA HIS A 329 -5.50 -12.48 -19.21
C HIS A 329 -4.47 -13.25 -20.01
N LEU A 330 -3.21 -13.26 -19.58
CA LEU A 330 -2.13 -14.01 -20.24
C LEU A 330 -2.42 -15.50 -20.31
N ARG A 331 -2.99 -16.08 -19.26
CA ARG A 331 -3.38 -17.50 -19.22
C ARG A 331 -4.42 -17.85 -20.30
N GLN A 332 -5.28 -16.91 -20.65
CA GLN A 332 -6.35 -17.07 -21.63
C GLN A 332 -5.89 -16.73 -23.07
N PHE A 333 -4.95 -15.79 -23.21
CA PHE A 333 -4.57 -15.24 -24.50
C PHE A 333 -3.69 -16.20 -25.32
N GLY A 334 -2.70 -16.83 -24.69
CA GLY A 334 -1.74 -17.68 -25.40
C GLY A 334 -0.66 -16.87 -26.16
N ALA A 335 -0.37 -17.28 -27.39
CA ALA A 335 0.59 -16.59 -28.27
C ALA A 335 -0.12 -15.56 -29.16
N GLY A 336 0.49 -14.41 -29.37
CA GLY A 336 -0.04 -13.33 -30.23
C GLY A 336 0.97 -12.19 -30.36
N THR A 337 0.63 -11.18 -31.16
CA THR A 337 1.46 -9.96 -31.27
C THR A 337 1.35 -9.09 -30.02
N ARG A 338 2.34 -8.24 -29.78
CA ARG A 338 2.24 -7.22 -28.70
C ARG A 338 1.03 -6.31 -28.87
N ARG A 339 0.63 -6.05 -30.10
CA ARG A 339 -0.53 -5.21 -30.41
C ARG A 339 -1.82 -5.89 -30.00
N GLU A 340 -2.01 -7.14 -30.36
CA GLU A 340 -3.19 -7.94 -30.00
C GLU A 340 -3.29 -8.13 -28.48
N LEU A 341 -2.18 -8.43 -27.81
CA LEU A 341 -2.18 -8.55 -26.35
C LEU A 341 -2.49 -7.22 -25.64
N ALA A 342 -1.97 -6.10 -26.16
CA ALA A 342 -2.27 -4.78 -25.62
C ALA A 342 -3.76 -4.45 -25.80
N ASP A 343 -4.32 -4.73 -26.97
CA ASP A 343 -5.75 -4.57 -27.26
C ASP A 343 -6.62 -5.47 -26.37
N PHE A 344 -6.28 -6.76 -26.28
CA PHE A 344 -7.00 -7.73 -25.42
C PHE A 344 -7.02 -7.36 -23.94
N THR A 345 -5.95 -6.74 -23.43
CA THR A 345 -5.82 -6.36 -22.02
C THR A 345 -6.22 -4.93 -21.74
N ASP A 346 -6.62 -4.16 -22.76
CA ASP A 346 -6.90 -2.72 -22.67
C ASP A 346 -5.72 -1.90 -22.08
N LEU A 347 -4.49 -2.33 -22.43
CA LEU A 347 -3.26 -1.69 -21.96
C LEU A 347 -2.56 -0.93 -23.08
N SER A 348 -1.92 0.19 -22.74
CA SER A 348 -0.95 0.79 -23.66
C SER A 348 0.27 -0.16 -23.86
N ARG A 349 0.97 -0.01 -24.99
CA ARG A 349 2.18 -0.83 -25.26
C ARG A 349 3.27 -0.64 -24.19
N GLY A 350 3.37 0.57 -23.62
CA GLY A 350 4.30 0.87 -22.51
C GLY A 350 3.90 0.13 -21.24
N ALA A 351 2.63 0.25 -20.83
CA ALA A 351 2.10 -0.44 -19.65
C ALA A 351 2.23 -1.97 -19.77
N LEU A 352 1.96 -2.53 -20.96
CA LEU A 352 2.17 -3.95 -21.23
C LEU A 352 3.63 -4.37 -21.02
N SER A 353 4.58 -3.60 -21.56
CA SER A 353 6.01 -3.90 -21.39
C SER A 353 6.44 -3.83 -19.93
N ILE A 354 5.96 -2.86 -19.19
CA ILE A 354 6.23 -2.72 -17.75
C ILE A 354 5.70 -3.94 -16.99
N LEU A 355 4.45 -4.35 -17.20
CA LEU A 355 3.86 -5.50 -16.52
C LEU A 355 4.58 -6.82 -16.86
N LEU A 356 4.95 -7.04 -18.12
CA LEU A 356 5.73 -8.22 -18.53
C LEU A 356 7.09 -8.26 -17.82
N ASN A 357 7.80 -7.13 -17.76
CA ASN A 357 9.08 -7.04 -17.09
C ASN A 357 8.95 -7.30 -15.57
N ARG A 358 7.93 -6.77 -14.94
CA ARG A 358 7.61 -6.99 -13.52
C ARG A 358 7.40 -8.46 -13.19
N LEU A 359 6.56 -9.12 -13.97
CA LEU A 359 6.24 -10.53 -13.75
C LEU A 359 7.45 -11.43 -14.07
N SER A 360 8.29 -11.04 -15.04
CA SER A 360 9.55 -11.71 -15.31
C SER A 360 10.56 -11.55 -14.18
N ALA A 361 10.69 -10.34 -13.62
CA ALA A 361 11.55 -10.08 -12.46
C ALA A 361 11.10 -10.87 -11.21
N LYS A 362 9.78 -11.12 -11.05
CA LYS A 362 9.23 -11.98 -9.99
C LYS A 362 9.40 -13.48 -10.29
N GLY A 363 10.04 -13.86 -11.41
CA GLY A 363 10.24 -15.26 -11.78
C GLY A 363 8.95 -16.00 -12.13
N LEU A 364 7.88 -15.29 -12.51
CA LEU A 364 6.59 -15.90 -12.82
C LEU A 364 6.44 -16.24 -14.29
N LEU A 365 7.06 -15.50 -15.19
CA LEU A 365 7.01 -15.75 -16.62
C LEU A 365 8.30 -15.38 -17.32
N SER A 366 8.48 -15.88 -18.55
CA SER A 366 9.40 -15.35 -19.54
C SER A 366 8.62 -14.96 -20.79
N ALA A 367 9.04 -13.89 -21.45
CA ALA A 367 8.43 -13.41 -22.68
C ALA A 367 9.51 -13.24 -23.75
N ALA A 368 9.31 -13.84 -24.93
CA ALA A 368 10.22 -13.74 -26.06
C ALA A 368 9.46 -13.36 -27.33
N GLU A 369 10.04 -12.50 -28.14
CA GLU A 369 9.52 -12.23 -29.48
C GLU A 369 10.07 -13.29 -30.46
N VAL A 370 9.19 -14.05 -31.07
CA VAL A 370 9.51 -15.04 -32.05
C VAL A 370 9.00 -14.64 -33.44
N ARG A 371 9.62 -15.14 -34.50
CA ARG A 371 9.18 -14.86 -35.85
C ARG A 371 7.83 -15.53 -36.09
N ASN A 372 6.87 -14.77 -36.63
CA ASN A 372 5.58 -15.35 -37.02
C ASN A 372 5.79 -16.34 -38.18
N PRO A 373 5.42 -17.62 -38.05
CA PRO A 373 5.54 -18.61 -39.10
C PRO A 373 4.74 -18.26 -40.37
N GLU A 374 3.62 -17.53 -40.19
CA GLU A 374 2.74 -17.11 -41.29
C GLU A 374 3.15 -15.79 -41.93
N GLY A 375 4.24 -15.16 -41.47
CA GLY A 375 4.71 -13.86 -41.92
C GLY A 375 4.06 -12.69 -41.15
N GLY A 376 4.53 -11.46 -41.39
CA GLY A 376 4.07 -10.27 -40.73
C GLY A 376 4.79 -9.94 -39.41
N ASP A 377 4.09 -9.37 -38.44
CA ASP A 377 4.67 -8.94 -37.16
C ASP A 377 5.16 -10.11 -36.32
N LYS A 378 6.16 -9.87 -35.47
CA LYS A 378 6.65 -10.84 -34.50
C LYS A 378 5.55 -11.20 -33.50
N ILE A 379 5.49 -12.48 -33.13
CA ILE A 379 4.63 -13.02 -32.11
C ILE A 379 5.33 -12.92 -30.75
N LEU A 380 4.63 -12.47 -29.74
CA LEU A 380 5.06 -12.54 -28.35
C LEU A 380 4.67 -13.91 -27.77
N GLN A 381 5.67 -14.77 -27.57
CA GLN A 381 5.50 -16.03 -26.88
C GLN A 381 5.76 -15.84 -25.39
N ILE A 382 4.77 -16.19 -24.58
CA ILE A 382 4.84 -16.10 -23.13
C ILE A 382 4.88 -17.51 -22.56
N THR A 383 5.88 -17.77 -21.71
CA THR A 383 6.03 -19.05 -21.02
C THR A 383 5.95 -18.80 -19.53
N PHE A 384 4.99 -19.42 -18.84
CA PHE A 384 4.92 -19.40 -17.39
C PHE A 384 6.04 -20.26 -16.81
N LEU A 385 6.71 -19.74 -15.79
CA LEU A 385 7.77 -20.45 -15.07
C LEU A 385 7.16 -21.30 -13.95
N PRO A 386 7.87 -22.32 -13.44
CA PRO A 386 7.32 -23.23 -12.42
C PRO A 386 6.75 -22.52 -11.18
N ALA A 387 7.34 -21.39 -10.78
CA ALA A 387 6.82 -20.58 -9.66
C ALA A 387 5.44 -19.96 -9.92
N ALA A 388 5.04 -19.80 -11.18
CA ALA A 388 3.73 -19.25 -11.52
C ALA A 388 2.58 -20.25 -11.32
N GLU A 389 2.84 -21.58 -11.39
CA GLU A 389 1.76 -22.57 -11.39
C GLU A 389 0.90 -22.50 -10.12
N THR A 390 1.52 -22.34 -8.94
CA THR A 390 0.80 -22.17 -7.68
C THR A 390 -0.02 -20.88 -7.67
N VAL A 391 0.56 -19.79 -8.17
CA VAL A 391 -0.12 -18.49 -8.25
C VAL A 391 -1.31 -18.57 -9.21
N LEU A 392 -1.12 -19.15 -10.39
CA LEU A 392 -2.16 -19.34 -11.39
C LEU A 392 -3.29 -20.21 -10.86
N ALA A 393 -2.99 -21.30 -10.16
CA ALA A 393 -4.00 -22.14 -9.53
C ALA A 393 -4.88 -21.36 -8.54
N HIS A 394 -4.29 -20.52 -7.69
CA HIS A 394 -5.02 -19.66 -6.78
C HIS A 394 -5.86 -18.61 -7.52
N LEU A 395 -5.34 -18.02 -8.60
CA LEU A 395 -6.08 -17.05 -9.40
C LEU A 395 -7.26 -17.71 -10.17
N GLU A 396 -7.06 -18.93 -10.66
CA GLU A 396 -8.13 -19.72 -11.30
C GLU A 396 -9.21 -20.15 -10.29
N GLU A 397 -8.85 -20.40 -9.04
CA GLU A 397 -9.81 -20.64 -7.96
C GLU A 397 -10.65 -19.38 -7.68
N ALA A 398 -10.00 -18.20 -7.52
CA ALA A 398 -10.70 -16.93 -7.37
C ALA A 398 -11.61 -16.62 -8.57
N TRP A 399 -11.21 -16.98 -9.78
CA TRP A 399 -12.06 -16.87 -10.96
C TRP A 399 -13.30 -17.77 -10.88
N ARG A 400 -13.16 -19.00 -10.36
CA ARG A 400 -14.31 -19.90 -10.09
C ARG A 400 -15.24 -19.31 -9.05
N ASP A 401 -14.71 -18.62 -8.03
CA ASP A 401 -15.51 -17.93 -7.02
C ASP A 401 -16.35 -16.79 -7.63
N VAL A 402 -15.81 -16.06 -8.61
CA VAL A 402 -16.59 -15.08 -9.39
C VAL A 402 -17.77 -15.73 -10.07
N ALA A 403 -17.54 -16.86 -10.75
CA ALA A 403 -18.60 -17.59 -11.44
C ALA A 403 -19.66 -18.12 -10.44
N ALA A 404 -19.22 -18.66 -9.30
CA ALA A 404 -20.10 -19.12 -8.24
C ALA A 404 -20.94 -17.99 -7.65
N ALA A 405 -20.33 -16.82 -7.36
CA ALA A 405 -21.03 -15.66 -6.84
C ALA A 405 -22.09 -15.11 -7.81
N ARG A 406 -21.79 -15.09 -9.11
CA ARG A 406 -22.74 -14.66 -10.15
C ARG A 406 -23.98 -15.55 -10.26
N LEU A 407 -23.83 -16.83 -9.98
CA LEU A 407 -24.91 -17.85 -10.12
C LEU A 407 -25.54 -18.20 -8.77
N ASN A 408 -25.13 -17.51 -7.69
CA ASN A 408 -25.67 -17.77 -6.36
C ASN A 408 -27.19 -17.49 -6.31
N GLY A 409 -27.94 -18.41 -5.73
CA GLY A 409 -29.42 -18.32 -5.64
C GLY A 409 -30.18 -18.75 -6.87
N LEU A 410 -29.51 -19.06 -8.00
CA LEU A 410 -30.17 -19.62 -9.17
C LEU A 410 -30.34 -21.14 -9.07
N SER A 411 -31.54 -21.65 -9.43
CA SER A 411 -31.80 -23.06 -9.61
C SER A 411 -31.01 -23.66 -10.79
N PRO A 412 -30.83 -24.99 -10.87
CA PRO A 412 -30.13 -25.62 -12.00
C PRO A 412 -30.69 -25.25 -13.37
N ALA A 413 -32.01 -25.18 -13.51
CA ALA A 413 -32.68 -24.82 -14.77
C ALA A 413 -32.42 -23.34 -15.16
N GLU A 414 -32.42 -22.44 -14.18
CA GLU A 414 -32.08 -21.02 -14.41
C GLU A 414 -30.62 -20.84 -14.80
N ARG A 415 -29.70 -21.62 -14.21
CA ARG A 415 -28.27 -21.60 -14.59
C ARG A 415 -28.06 -22.05 -16.02
N GLU A 416 -28.72 -23.12 -16.45
CA GLU A 416 -28.67 -23.63 -17.82
C GLU A 416 -29.23 -22.59 -18.81
N THR A 417 -30.37 -21.99 -18.46
CA THR A 417 -30.96 -20.90 -19.25
C THR A 417 -30.02 -19.71 -19.37
N CYS A 418 -29.42 -19.29 -18.27
CA CYS A 418 -28.46 -18.19 -18.23
C CYS A 418 -27.23 -18.45 -19.13
N GLN A 419 -26.68 -19.66 -19.08
CA GLN A 419 -25.55 -20.08 -19.94
C GLN A 419 -25.94 -20.05 -21.42
N THR A 420 -27.12 -20.58 -21.76
CA THR A 420 -27.63 -20.59 -23.15
C THR A 420 -27.81 -19.18 -23.70
N LEU A 421 -28.43 -18.29 -22.91
CA LEU A 421 -28.65 -16.89 -23.32
C LEU A 421 -27.34 -16.13 -23.41
N SER A 422 -26.41 -16.31 -22.46
CA SER A 422 -25.08 -15.72 -22.50
C SER A 422 -24.31 -16.14 -23.76
N GLY A 423 -24.38 -17.42 -24.13
CA GLY A 423 -23.78 -17.94 -25.38
C GLY A 423 -24.30 -17.22 -26.63
N LYS A 424 -25.62 -17.07 -26.74
CA LYS A 424 -26.25 -16.34 -27.85
C LYS A 424 -25.86 -14.85 -27.90
N ILE A 425 -25.79 -14.21 -26.74
CA ILE A 425 -25.37 -12.82 -26.64
C ILE A 425 -23.92 -12.67 -27.14
N GLN A 426 -23.02 -13.57 -26.70
CA GLN A 426 -21.62 -13.54 -27.13
C GLN A 426 -21.48 -13.84 -28.65
N GLU A 427 -22.30 -14.67 -29.20
CA GLU A 427 -22.33 -14.91 -30.63
C GLU A 427 -22.80 -13.67 -31.42
N ASN A 428 -23.84 -13.00 -30.95
CA ASN A 428 -24.31 -11.74 -31.56
C ASN A 428 -23.20 -10.66 -31.51
N ILE A 429 -22.48 -10.53 -30.38
CA ILE A 429 -21.37 -9.58 -30.24
C ILE A 429 -20.25 -9.93 -31.23
N ARG A 430 -19.86 -11.19 -31.34
CA ARG A 430 -18.83 -11.63 -32.31
C ARG A 430 -19.22 -11.27 -33.73
N ASN A 431 -20.49 -11.50 -34.12
CA ASN A 431 -20.98 -11.21 -35.48
C ASN A 431 -20.99 -9.71 -35.80
N VAL A 432 -21.02 -8.83 -34.79
CA VAL A 432 -20.92 -7.38 -34.99
C VAL A 432 -19.46 -6.92 -35.09
N LEU A 433 -18.53 -7.63 -34.41
CA LEU A 433 -17.12 -7.25 -34.36
C LEU A 433 -16.26 -7.87 -35.50
N GLN A 434 -16.78 -8.84 -36.21
CA GLN A 434 -16.19 -9.42 -37.42
C GLN A 434 -16.60 -8.65 -38.68
#